data_a75688f221c65718710922d1b1a4b106
#
_entry.id   a75688f221c65718710922d1b1a4b106
#
_cell.length_a   1.000
_cell.length_b   1.000
_cell.length_c   1.000
_cell.angle_alpha   90.00
_cell.angle_beta   90.00
_cell.angle_gamma   90.00
#
_symmetry.space_group_name_H-M   'P 1'
#
loop_
_entity.id
_entity.type
_entity.pdbx_description
1 polymer ?
#
loop_
_entity_poly.entity_id
_entity_poly.type
_entity_poly.pdbx_seq_one_letter_code
_entity_poly.pdbx_strand_id
1 'polypeptide(L)'
;MLNFDQLLQLMKVTAKANASAPASYSFNGQNLSYDALNETLREELAELTKSNAAYRENKNTIFALIEQTLDEVLPRKVTESYMQFAEVKTFGQGDKPIFRRKLNSNNRAKQFITRIGLAGVYEVFKLGKNEEAFEVRTSAIGGAAQVGLEEFLDGRVDFAEVTRIVYEGMEELIAKEVAHALKASINQLPPANRVAANGFDESEFDRLIYIASAYGTPAIYCTYEFAVKMIPQEAWRYTEGMKQELWEKGRLANYKGHIITILDQGFEDETNERKVIDPGYCWIIPSGANSKPVKIAFEGNTLVQELDNRGDWSKEF
;
A
#
# COMPACT_ATOMS: atom_id res chain seq x y z
N MET A 1 18.26 15.67 -25.32
CA MET A 1 18.64 15.01 -24.07
C MET A 1 18.18 15.85 -22.88
N LEU A 2 17.36 15.29 -22.06
CA LEU A 2 16.96 15.88 -20.80
C LEU A 2 18.15 15.87 -19.81
N ASN A 3 18.20 16.84 -18.91
CA ASN A 3 19.18 16.79 -17.82
C ASN A 3 18.74 15.77 -16.75
N PHE A 4 19.64 15.42 -15.80
CA PHE A 4 19.37 14.43 -14.77
C PHE A 4 18.07 14.71 -13.98
N ASP A 5 17.87 15.95 -13.55
CA ASP A 5 16.69 16.33 -12.77
C ASP A 5 15.39 16.24 -13.57
N GLN A 6 15.42 16.59 -14.85
CA GLN A 6 14.28 16.48 -15.74
C GLN A 6 13.95 15.01 -16.02
N LEU A 7 14.96 14.17 -16.23
CA LEU A 7 14.77 12.75 -16.45
C LEU A 7 14.24 12.05 -15.19
N LEU A 8 14.76 12.42 -14.02
CA LEU A 8 14.25 11.95 -12.75
C LEU A 8 12.79 12.37 -12.54
N GLN A 9 12.43 13.59 -12.88
CA GLN A 9 11.04 14.05 -12.80
C GLN A 9 10.15 13.28 -13.79
N LEU A 10 10.63 13.02 -15.01
CA LEU A 10 9.91 12.22 -15.99
C LEU A 10 9.65 10.81 -15.45
N MET A 11 10.66 10.11 -14.94
CA MET A 11 10.53 8.79 -14.33
C MET A 11 9.52 8.78 -13.17
N LYS A 12 9.58 9.77 -12.29
CA LYS A 12 8.63 9.91 -11.17
C LYS A 12 7.19 10.13 -11.63
N VAL A 13 6.99 10.93 -12.68
CA VAL A 13 5.64 11.17 -13.24
C VAL A 13 5.13 9.91 -13.92
N THR A 14 5.96 9.22 -14.69
CA THR A 14 5.60 7.97 -15.38
C THR A 14 5.26 6.86 -14.38
N ALA A 15 6.05 6.69 -13.33
CA ALA A 15 5.79 5.70 -12.28
C ALA A 15 4.50 5.97 -11.48
N LYS A 16 4.06 7.23 -11.38
CA LYS A 16 2.79 7.61 -10.75
C LYS A 16 1.61 7.54 -11.69
N ALA A 17 1.86 7.51 -12.99
CA ALA A 17 0.81 7.52 -14.00
C ALA A 17 0.09 6.17 -14.04
N ASN A 18 -1.23 6.21 -14.21
CA ASN A 18 -2.05 5.01 -14.31
C ASN A 18 -2.49 4.81 -15.78
N ALA A 19 -2.16 3.65 -16.33
CA ALA A 19 -2.53 3.28 -17.70
C ALA A 19 -4.06 3.25 -17.94
N SER A 20 -4.82 2.92 -16.87
CA SER A 20 -6.29 2.80 -16.98
C SER A 20 -7.03 4.11 -16.79
N ALA A 21 -6.36 5.20 -16.43
CA ALA A 21 -7.00 6.49 -16.22
C ALA A 21 -6.83 7.37 -17.46
N PRO A 22 -7.91 7.95 -18.02
CA PRO A 22 -7.82 8.90 -19.12
C PRO A 22 -7.35 10.27 -18.61
N ALA A 23 -6.25 10.31 -17.88
CA ALA A 23 -5.69 11.52 -17.31
C ALA A 23 -4.52 12.03 -18.16
N SER A 24 -4.35 13.33 -18.22
CA SER A 24 -3.16 13.96 -18.74
C SER A 24 -2.24 14.36 -17.58
N TYR A 25 -0.97 14.06 -17.73
CA TYR A 25 0.06 14.32 -16.72
C TYR A 25 0.92 15.50 -17.16
N SER A 26 1.18 16.43 -16.26
CA SER A 26 1.99 17.60 -16.57
C SER A 26 3.49 17.28 -16.45
N PHE A 27 4.19 17.45 -17.56
CA PHE A 27 5.66 17.37 -17.62
C PHE A 27 6.21 18.54 -18.45
N ASN A 28 7.17 19.28 -17.94
CA ASN A 28 7.75 20.47 -18.57
C ASN A 28 6.71 21.47 -19.13
N GLY A 29 5.58 21.63 -18.43
CA GLY A 29 4.50 22.54 -18.85
C GLY A 29 3.61 22.02 -19.98
N GLN A 30 3.80 20.78 -20.43
CA GLN A 30 2.95 20.07 -21.38
C GLN A 30 2.13 19.01 -20.67
N ASN A 31 0.90 18.80 -21.12
CA ASN A 31 0.06 17.72 -20.65
C ASN A 31 0.22 16.52 -21.60
N LEU A 32 0.79 15.44 -21.11
CA LEU A 32 1.08 14.21 -21.83
C LEU A 32 0.16 13.08 -21.35
N SER A 33 -0.22 12.20 -22.28
CA SER A 33 -0.89 10.93 -21.93
C SER A 33 0.12 9.96 -21.32
N TYR A 34 -0.37 8.88 -20.70
CA TYR A 34 0.47 7.80 -20.17
C TYR A 34 1.42 7.23 -21.24
N ASP A 35 0.89 6.95 -22.44
CA ASP A 35 1.68 6.39 -23.54
C ASP A 35 2.77 7.35 -24.00
N ALA A 36 2.45 8.65 -24.12
CA ALA A 36 3.40 9.67 -24.53
C ALA A 36 4.53 9.86 -23.48
N LEU A 37 4.21 9.73 -22.19
CA LEU A 37 5.23 9.75 -21.12
C LEU A 37 6.17 8.56 -21.23
N ASN A 38 5.64 7.34 -21.40
CA ASN A 38 6.43 6.13 -21.57
C ASN A 38 7.31 6.18 -22.81
N GLU A 39 6.77 6.68 -23.93
CA GLU A 39 7.52 6.81 -25.18
C GLU A 39 8.69 7.82 -25.02
N THR A 40 8.42 8.98 -24.42
CA THR A 40 9.45 9.97 -24.11
C THR A 40 10.54 9.39 -23.18
N LEU A 41 10.13 8.66 -22.15
CA LEU A 41 11.07 8.01 -21.22
C LEU A 41 11.91 6.96 -21.94
N ARG A 42 11.29 6.15 -22.79
CA ARG A 42 11.98 5.13 -23.60
C ARG A 42 13.00 5.74 -24.54
N GLU A 43 12.65 6.81 -25.25
CA GLU A 43 13.55 7.51 -26.15
C GLU A 43 14.78 8.09 -25.43
N GLU A 44 14.57 8.75 -24.29
CA GLU A 44 15.66 9.34 -23.49
C GLU A 44 16.58 8.28 -22.89
N LEU A 45 16.04 7.17 -22.38
CA LEU A 45 16.84 6.06 -21.85
C LEU A 45 17.57 5.31 -22.99
N ALA A 46 16.93 5.10 -24.13
CA ALA A 46 17.56 4.50 -25.31
C ALA A 46 18.76 5.32 -25.81
N GLU A 47 18.67 6.65 -25.75
CA GLU A 47 19.81 7.49 -26.11
C GLU A 47 21.00 7.33 -25.16
N LEU A 48 20.74 7.16 -23.84
CA LEU A 48 21.78 6.88 -22.83
C LEU A 48 22.42 5.50 -23.01
N THR A 49 21.74 4.56 -23.65
CA THR A 49 22.13 3.15 -23.77
C THR A 49 22.38 2.70 -25.21
N LYS A 50 22.42 3.60 -26.17
CA LYS A 50 22.53 3.33 -27.62
C LYS A 50 23.71 2.48 -28.05
N SER A 51 24.72 2.32 -27.21
CA SER A 51 25.89 1.47 -27.44
C SER A 51 26.44 0.98 -26.10
N ASN A 52 27.18 -0.13 -26.13
CA ASN A 52 27.84 -0.65 -24.93
C ASN A 52 28.79 0.36 -24.28
N ALA A 53 29.45 1.22 -25.09
CA ALA A 53 30.27 2.29 -24.56
C ALA A 53 29.45 3.36 -23.85
N ALA A 54 28.35 3.83 -24.47
CA ALA A 54 27.42 4.79 -23.88
C ALA A 54 26.79 4.25 -22.60
N TYR A 55 26.37 2.98 -22.59
CA TYR A 55 25.87 2.32 -21.38
C TYR A 55 26.89 2.33 -20.25
N ARG A 56 28.15 1.94 -20.51
CA ARG A 56 29.22 1.94 -19.49
C ARG A 56 29.51 3.31 -18.90
N GLU A 57 29.37 4.36 -19.70
CA GLU A 57 29.53 5.75 -19.23
C GLU A 57 28.35 6.19 -18.37
N ASN A 58 27.14 5.82 -18.74
CA ASN A 58 25.91 6.33 -18.13
C ASN A 58 25.28 5.39 -17.08
N LYS A 59 25.79 4.16 -16.88
CA LYS A 59 25.17 3.16 -16.01
C LYS A 59 24.93 3.66 -14.58
N ASN A 60 25.89 4.35 -13.99
CA ASN A 60 25.74 4.89 -12.65
C ASN A 60 24.65 5.97 -12.57
N THR A 61 24.47 6.75 -13.64
CA THR A 61 23.41 7.74 -13.77
C THR A 61 22.04 7.04 -13.85
N ILE A 62 21.96 5.97 -14.65
CA ILE A 62 20.72 5.18 -14.78
C ILE A 62 20.35 4.52 -13.45
N PHE A 63 21.33 3.92 -12.76
CA PHE A 63 21.09 3.30 -11.45
C PHE A 63 20.64 4.34 -10.41
N ALA A 64 21.30 5.48 -10.36
CA ALA A 64 20.89 6.57 -9.47
C ALA A 64 19.48 7.11 -9.76
N LEU A 65 19.06 7.13 -11.04
CA LEU A 65 17.69 7.49 -11.43
C LEU A 65 16.67 6.48 -10.92
N ILE A 66 16.95 5.17 -11.07
CA ILE A 66 16.07 4.10 -10.59
C ILE A 66 15.98 4.15 -9.06
N GLU A 67 17.11 4.21 -8.36
CA GLU A 67 17.18 4.28 -6.90
C GLU A 67 16.36 5.46 -6.36
N GLN A 68 16.60 6.68 -6.86
CA GLN A 68 15.89 7.87 -6.39
C GLN A 68 14.40 7.85 -6.75
N THR A 69 14.03 7.23 -7.87
CA THR A 69 12.63 7.08 -8.25
C THR A 69 11.92 6.13 -7.30
N LEU A 70 12.48 4.97 -7.01
CA LEU A 70 11.92 3.99 -6.09
C LEU A 70 11.82 4.53 -4.67
N ASP A 71 12.87 5.16 -4.17
CA ASP A 71 12.92 5.71 -2.81
C ASP A 71 11.85 6.78 -2.55
N GLU A 72 11.47 7.54 -3.58
CA GLU A 72 10.46 8.60 -3.40
C GLU A 72 9.04 8.13 -3.77
N VAL A 73 8.88 7.37 -4.85
CA VAL A 73 7.56 7.04 -5.37
C VAL A 73 6.90 5.93 -4.56
N LEU A 74 7.66 4.87 -4.20
CA LEU A 74 7.11 3.71 -3.52
C LEU A 74 6.54 4.03 -2.12
N PRO A 75 7.27 4.71 -1.20
CA PRO A 75 6.70 5.03 0.11
C PRO A 75 5.50 5.98 0.01
N ARG A 76 5.51 6.88 -0.98
CA ARG A 76 4.41 7.81 -1.20
C ARG A 76 3.15 7.08 -1.67
N LYS A 77 3.24 6.20 -2.64
CA LYS A 77 2.10 5.42 -3.15
C LYS A 77 1.53 4.51 -2.07
N VAL A 78 2.39 3.82 -1.33
CA VAL A 78 1.97 3.01 -0.17
C VAL A 78 1.27 3.88 0.88
N THR A 79 1.78 5.10 1.12
CA THR A 79 1.10 6.03 2.02
C THR A 79 -0.29 6.38 1.48
N GLU A 80 -0.43 6.74 0.22
CA GLU A 80 -1.70 7.10 -0.41
C GLU A 80 -2.71 5.93 -0.35
N SER A 81 -2.26 4.70 -0.61
CA SER A 81 -3.12 3.50 -0.62
C SER A 81 -3.60 3.11 0.78
N TYR A 82 -2.75 3.23 1.79
CA TYR A 82 -3.03 2.71 3.14
C TYR A 82 -3.23 3.78 4.21
N MET A 83 -3.16 5.09 3.86
CA MET A 83 -3.23 6.20 4.81
C MET A 83 -4.50 6.21 5.68
N GLN A 84 -5.58 5.58 5.24
CA GLN A 84 -6.83 5.54 5.99
C GLN A 84 -6.70 4.73 7.29
N PHE A 85 -5.95 3.63 7.28
CA PHE A 85 -5.78 2.74 8.42
C PHE A 85 -4.33 2.44 8.82
N ALA A 86 -3.35 2.82 7.98
CA ALA A 86 -1.94 2.63 8.24
C ALA A 86 -1.21 3.95 8.51
N GLU A 87 -0.24 3.92 9.41
CA GLU A 87 0.75 4.97 9.61
C GLU A 87 2.05 4.53 8.94
N VAL A 88 2.44 5.24 7.88
CA VAL A 88 3.64 4.97 7.11
C VAL A 88 4.72 5.95 7.52
N LYS A 89 5.92 5.45 7.79
CA LYS A 89 7.10 6.26 8.11
C LYS A 89 8.33 5.73 7.40
N THR A 90 9.17 6.64 6.94
CA THR A 90 10.51 6.35 6.41
C THR A 90 11.56 6.64 7.47
N PHE A 91 12.55 5.76 7.56
CA PHE A 91 13.67 5.81 8.49
C PHE A 91 14.98 5.74 7.71
N GLY A 92 16.03 6.39 8.22
CA GLY A 92 17.36 6.27 7.65
C GLY A 92 17.93 4.85 7.83
N GLN A 93 18.91 4.49 7.04
CA GLN A 93 19.58 3.19 7.15
C GLN A 93 20.25 3.02 8.52
N GLY A 94 19.85 1.96 9.24
CA GLY A 94 20.34 1.68 10.59
C GLY A 94 19.58 2.40 11.72
N ASP A 95 18.59 3.22 11.38
CA ASP A 95 17.70 3.80 12.38
C ASP A 95 16.73 2.72 12.90
N LYS A 96 16.38 2.83 14.19
CA LYS A 96 15.38 1.93 14.76
C LYS A 96 13.97 2.39 14.42
N PRO A 97 13.17 1.60 13.70
CA PRO A 97 11.79 1.94 13.37
C PRO A 97 10.89 1.86 14.62
N ILE A 98 10.83 2.92 15.39
CA ILE A 98 10.06 2.98 16.62
C ILE A 98 8.73 3.69 16.38
N PHE A 99 7.64 2.99 16.66
CA PHE A 99 6.29 3.55 16.71
C PHE A 99 5.81 3.66 18.13
N ARG A 100 5.04 4.71 18.40
CA ARG A 100 4.40 4.93 19.71
C ARG A 100 2.93 4.60 19.60
N ARG A 101 2.46 3.71 20.45
CA ARG A 101 1.06 3.39 20.61
C ARG A 101 0.53 4.14 21.83
N LYS A 102 -0.50 4.97 21.62
CA LYS A 102 -1.24 5.54 22.75
C LYS A 102 -2.18 4.47 23.30
N LEU A 103 -1.92 4.03 24.51
CA LEU A 103 -2.79 3.11 25.21
C LEU A 103 -4.11 3.81 25.53
N ASN A 104 -5.07 3.55 24.65
CA ASN A 104 -6.50 3.74 24.88
C ASN A 104 -6.92 5.08 25.50
N SER A 105 -6.92 6.12 24.69
CA SER A 105 -7.39 7.44 25.07
C SER A 105 -8.88 7.48 25.47
N ASN A 106 -9.68 6.46 25.13
CA ASN A 106 -11.12 6.53 25.35
C ASN A 106 -11.60 6.06 26.72
N ASN A 107 -10.97 5.07 27.34
CA ASN A 107 -11.47 4.54 28.61
C ASN A 107 -10.54 4.80 29.80
N ARG A 108 -9.22 4.59 29.68
CA ARG A 108 -8.32 4.78 30.80
C ARG A 108 -7.91 6.22 31.08
N ALA A 109 -7.75 7.02 30.02
CA ALA A 109 -7.40 8.43 30.20
C ALA A 109 -8.53 9.25 30.84
N LYS A 110 -9.78 8.79 30.72
CA LYS A 110 -10.93 9.45 31.32
C LYS A 110 -11.28 8.93 32.73
N GLN A 111 -10.69 7.81 33.15
CA GLN A 111 -10.94 7.20 34.48
C GLN A 111 -10.42 8.06 35.64
N PHE A 112 -9.52 9.00 35.38
CA PHE A 112 -9.06 9.94 36.43
C PHE A 112 -10.05 11.08 36.68
N ILE A 113 -11.06 11.24 35.82
CA ILE A 113 -12.13 12.24 36.02
C ILE A 113 -13.22 11.59 36.87
N THR A 114 -13.22 11.89 38.16
CA THR A 114 -14.21 11.39 39.13
C THR A 114 -14.96 12.54 39.78
N ARG A 115 -16.12 12.24 40.33
CA ARG A 115 -16.84 13.21 41.16
C ARG A 115 -16.10 13.35 42.50
N ILE A 116 -15.67 14.56 42.81
CA ILE A 116 -14.90 14.89 44.01
C ILE A 116 -15.81 15.64 44.98
N GLY A 117 -15.87 15.22 46.23
CA GLY A 117 -16.47 16.01 47.30
C GLY A 117 -15.58 17.22 47.64
N LEU A 118 -16.17 18.34 48.10
CA LEU A 118 -15.48 19.60 48.37
C LEU A 118 -14.33 19.53 49.40
N ALA A 119 -14.14 18.41 50.08
CA ALA A 119 -13.06 18.17 51.06
C ALA A 119 -12.41 16.80 50.87
N GLY A 120 -12.51 16.16 49.67
CA GLY A 120 -12.02 14.81 49.42
C GLY A 120 -10.60 14.78 48.89
N VAL A 121 -9.84 13.77 49.27
CA VAL A 121 -8.55 13.41 48.69
C VAL A 121 -8.80 12.60 47.41
N TYR A 122 -8.12 12.94 46.32
CA TYR A 122 -8.22 12.23 45.06
C TYR A 122 -6.87 11.69 44.60
N GLU A 123 -6.89 10.57 43.91
CA GLU A 123 -5.67 10.00 43.34
C GLU A 123 -5.20 10.77 42.11
N VAL A 124 -3.92 11.10 42.06
CA VAL A 124 -3.27 11.74 40.91
C VAL A 124 -2.84 10.67 39.92
N PHE A 125 -3.45 10.68 38.75
CA PHE A 125 -3.13 9.74 37.68
C PHE A 125 -1.94 10.24 36.86
N LYS A 126 -0.90 9.39 36.69
CA LYS A 126 0.26 9.70 35.84
C LYS A 126 -0.07 9.46 34.39
N LEU A 127 -0.26 10.51 33.60
CA LEU A 127 -0.55 10.46 32.16
C LEU A 127 0.60 9.86 31.30
N GLY A 128 1.85 9.93 31.79
CA GLY A 128 3.03 9.45 31.05
C GLY A 128 3.17 7.92 30.93
N LYS A 129 2.30 7.13 31.56
CA LYS A 129 2.29 5.65 31.39
C LYS A 129 1.39 5.16 30.24
N ASN A 130 0.80 6.07 29.47
CA ASN A 130 -0.20 5.71 28.45
C ASN A 130 0.40 5.58 27.04
N GLU A 131 1.71 5.66 26.89
CA GLU A 131 2.39 5.43 25.62
C GLU A 131 3.28 4.18 25.73
N GLU A 132 3.07 3.24 24.81
CA GLU A 132 3.92 2.09 24.64
C GLU A 132 4.68 2.27 23.32
N ALA A 133 6.01 2.25 23.40
CA ALA A 133 6.87 2.26 22.22
C ALA A 133 7.20 0.82 21.85
N PHE A 134 7.09 0.50 20.57
CA PHE A 134 7.51 -0.78 20.03
C PHE A 134 8.34 -0.58 18.76
N GLU A 135 9.31 -1.45 18.58
CA GLU A 135 10.18 -1.49 17.42
C GLU A 135 9.58 -2.44 16.36
N VAL A 136 9.48 -1.99 15.12
CA VAL A 136 9.11 -2.83 13.98
C VAL A 136 10.40 -3.41 13.40
N ARG A 137 10.43 -4.70 13.19
CA ARG A 137 11.54 -5.35 12.48
C ARG A 137 11.35 -5.18 10.99
N THR A 138 12.35 -4.64 10.35
CA THR A 138 12.43 -4.51 8.90
C THR A 138 13.16 -5.71 8.30
N SER A 139 12.83 -6.06 7.07
CA SER A 139 13.53 -7.05 6.26
C SER A 139 13.88 -6.45 4.92
N ALA A 140 15.03 -6.83 4.36
CA ALA A 140 15.40 -6.39 3.03
C ALA A 140 14.48 -7.04 1.99
N ILE A 141 14.01 -6.22 1.07
CA ILE A 141 13.26 -6.64 -0.12
C ILE A 141 14.18 -6.43 -1.31
N GLY A 142 14.32 -7.42 -2.17
CA GLY A 142 15.14 -7.31 -3.37
C GLY A 142 14.68 -8.29 -4.42
N GLY A 143 15.02 -7.98 -5.66
CA GLY A 143 14.82 -8.83 -6.82
C GLY A 143 16.05 -8.73 -7.73
N ALA A 144 16.27 -9.73 -8.56
CA ALA A 144 17.27 -9.73 -9.59
C ALA A 144 16.61 -10.02 -10.94
N ALA A 145 16.98 -9.27 -11.97
CA ALA A 145 16.57 -9.51 -13.34
C ALA A 145 17.81 -9.74 -14.20
N GLN A 146 17.78 -10.79 -15.02
CA GLN A 146 18.83 -11.06 -15.99
C GLN A 146 18.37 -10.63 -17.38
N VAL A 147 19.15 -9.79 -18.04
CA VAL A 147 18.88 -9.32 -19.40
C VAL A 147 20.05 -9.70 -20.30
N GLY A 148 19.77 -10.35 -21.42
CA GLY A 148 20.77 -10.66 -22.42
C GLY A 148 21.30 -9.38 -23.11
N LEU A 149 22.61 -9.25 -23.27
CA LEU A 149 23.21 -8.09 -23.91
C LEU A 149 22.65 -7.85 -25.33
N GLU A 150 22.38 -8.92 -26.08
CA GLU A 150 21.80 -8.83 -27.43
C GLU A 150 20.37 -8.32 -27.39
N GLU A 151 19.55 -8.79 -26.45
CA GLU A 151 18.16 -8.36 -26.28
C GLU A 151 18.06 -6.89 -25.87
N PHE A 152 19.02 -6.46 -25.06
CA PHE A 152 19.18 -5.08 -24.67
C PHE A 152 19.59 -4.17 -25.83
N LEU A 153 20.60 -4.58 -26.63
CA LEU A 153 21.07 -3.80 -27.78
C LEU A 153 20.04 -3.77 -28.94
N ASP A 154 19.26 -4.84 -29.09
CA ASP A 154 18.17 -4.93 -30.08
C ASP A 154 16.92 -4.13 -29.66
N GLY A 155 16.89 -3.54 -28.45
CA GLY A 155 15.76 -2.76 -27.96
C GLY A 155 14.52 -3.60 -27.62
N ARG A 156 14.69 -4.93 -27.43
CA ARG A 156 13.60 -5.82 -27.02
C ARG A 156 13.23 -5.66 -25.55
N VAL A 157 14.21 -5.31 -24.73
CA VAL A 157 14.04 -5.00 -23.31
C VAL A 157 14.56 -3.60 -23.08
N ASP A 158 13.74 -2.74 -22.52
CA ASP A 158 14.14 -1.39 -22.16
C ASP A 158 14.15 -1.19 -20.64
N PHE A 159 14.98 -0.26 -20.17
CA PHE A 159 15.08 0.04 -18.74
C PHE A 159 13.80 0.63 -18.15
N ALA A 160 12.98 1.29 -18.94
CA ALA A 160 11.71 1.80 -18.47
C ALA A 160 10.78 0.65 -18.06
N GLU A 161 10.76 -0.42 -18.87
CA GLU A 161 9.95 -1.61 -18.59
C GLU A 161 10.50 -2.38 -17.38
N VAL A 162 11.82 -2.58 -17.29
CA VAL A 162 12.46 -3.22 -16.12
C VAL A 162 12.14 -2.44 -14.84
N THR A 163 12.26 -1.12 -14.87
CA THR A 163 11.94 -0.29 -13.72
C THR A 163 10.48 -0.41 -13.32
N ARG A 164 9.57 -0.46 -14.28
CA ARG A 164 8.13 -0.65 -14.06
C ARG A 164 7.85 -1.99 -13.41
N ILE A 165 8.42 -3.08 -13.93
CA ILE A 165 8.24 -4.43 -13.40
C ILE A 165 8.75 -4.53 -11.95
N VAL A 166 9.93 -3.96 -11.67
CA VAL A 166 10.49 -3.93 -10.30
C VAL A 166 9.56 -3.16 -9.36
N TYR A 167 9.08 -2.00 -9.81
CA TYR A 167 8.19 -1.16 -9.04
C TYR A 167 6.86 -1.87 -8.71
N GLU A 168 6.21 -2.45 -9.73
CA GLU A 168 4.95 -3.20 -9.57
C GLU A 168 5.14 -4.42 -8.68
N GLY A 169 6.23 -5.16 -8.83
CA GLY A 169 6.56 -6.30 -7.98
C GLY A 169 6.80 -5.94 -6.53
N MET A 170 7.47 -4.81 -6.26
CA MET A 170 7.63 -4.31 -4.89
C MET A 170 6.30 -3.87 -4.27
N GLU A 171 5.44 -3.21 -5.03
CA GLU A 171 4.10 -2.81 -4.58
C GLU A 171 3.24 -4.02 -4.23
N GLU A 172 3.25 -5.04 -5.09
CA GLU A 172 2.51 -6.28 -4.85
C GLU A 172 3.02 -7.01 -3.59
N LEU A 173 4.34 -7.08 -3.40
CA LEU A 173 4.92 -7.70 -2.21
C LEU A 173 4.51 -6.95 -0.94
N ILE A 174 4.51 -5.62 -0.95
CA ILE A 174 4.06 -4.82 0.20
C ILE A 174 2.58 -5.06 0.47
N ALA A 175 1.73 -5.12 -0.57
CA ALA A 175 0.32 -5.42 -0.42
C ALA A 175 0.10 -6.81 0.22
N LYS A 176 0.89 -7.79 -0.20
CA LYS A 176 0.89 -9.15 0.36
C LYS A 176 1.30 -9.16 1.84
N GLU A 177 2.37 -8.46 2.20
CA GLU A 177 2.83 -8.37 3.58
C GLU A 177 1.80 -7.67 4.49
N VAL A 178 1.15 -6.61 4.00
CA VAL A 178 0.05 -5.93 4.72
C VAL A 178 -1.14 -6.88 4.92
N ALA A 179 -1.54 -7.63 3.89
CA ALA A 179 -2.62 -8.60 3.97
C ALA A 179 -2.30 -9.74 4.95
N HIS A 180 -1.07 -10.25 4.93
CA HIS A 180 -0.57 -11.26 5.87
C HIS A 180 -0.58 -10.75 7.31
N ALA A 181 -0.09 -9.53 7.55
CA ALA A 181 -0.10 -8.92 8.87
C ALA A 181 -1.53 -8.73 9.42
N LEU A 182 -2.44 -8.26 8.57
CA LEU A 182 -3.86 -8.13 8.93
C LEU A 182 -4.48 -9.50 9.26
N LYS A 183 -4.23 -10.53 8.45
CA LYS A 183 -4.72 -11.89 8.69
C LYS A 183 -4.15 -12.48 9.99
N ALA A 184 -2.84 -12.33 10.21
CA ALA A 184 -2.18 -12.81 11.43
C ALA A 184 -2.70 -12.12 12.70
N SER A 185 -3.08 -10.84 12.59
CA SER A 185 -3.61 -10.06 13.72
C SER A 185 -4.95 -10.59 14.25
N ILE A 186 -5.77 -11.25 13.42
CA ILE A 186 -7.10 -11.75 13.80
C ILE A 186 -7.04 -12.68 15.01
N ASN A 187 -6.05 -13.56 15.05
CA ASN A 187 -5.89 -14.51 16.15
C ASN A 187 -5.45 -13.84 17.47
N GLN A 188 -4.91 -12.66 17.40
CA GLN A 188 -4.47 -11.87 18.56
C GLN A 188 -5.58 -10.97 19.12
N LEU A 189 -6.68 -10.79 18.36
CA LEU A 189 -7.81 -9.99 18.82
C LEU A 189 -8.60 -10.72 19.92
N PRO A 190 -9.13 -9.96 20.91
CA PRO A 190 -10.07 -10.52 21.87
C PRO A 190 -11.25 -11.20 21.17
N PRO A 191 -11.82 -12.29 21.72
CA PRO A 191 -12.96 -13.01 21.11
C PRO A 191 -14.15 -12.11 20.76
N ALA A 192 -14.39 -11.06 21.55
CA ALA A 192 -15.45 -10.09 21.28
C ALA A 192 -15.25 -9.28 19.99
N ASN A 193 -13.99 -9.13 19.53
CA ASN A 193 -13.61 -8.31 18.38
C ASN A 193 -13.39 -9.14 17.11
N ARG A 194 -13.71 -10.42 17.12
CA ARG A 194 -13.59 -11.31 15.96
C ARG A 194 -14.79 -12.20 15.84
N VAL A 195 -15.08 -12.62 14.61
CA VAL A 195 -16.12 -13.61 14.29
C VAL A 195 -15.53 -14.60 13.29
N ALA A 196 -15.82 -15.86 13.46
CA ALA A 196 -15.58 -16.90 12.48
C ALA A 196 -16.94 -17.55 12.16
N ALA A 197 -17.44 -17.34 10.94
CA ALA A 197 -18.70 -17.86 10.47
C ALA A 197 -18.54 -18.55 9.12
N ASN A 198 -19.41 -19.52 8.83
CA ASN A 198 -19.51 -20.13 7.50
C ASN A 198 -20.41 -19.25 6.62
N GLY A 199 -19.84 -18.19 6.04
CA GLY A 199 -20.56 -17.22 5.25
C GLY A 199 -20.73 -15.86 5.96
N PHE A 200 -21.48 -14.96 5.32
CA PHE A 200 -21.78 -13.64 5.90
C PHE A 200 -22.93 -13.75 6.90
N ASP A 201 -22.68 -13.41 8.16
CA ASP A 201 -23.67 -13.30 9.22
C ASP A 201 -23.89 -11.82 9.55
N GLU A 202 -25.06 -11.30 9.18
CA GLU A 202 -25.42 -9.89 9.34
C GLU A 202 -25.43 -9.47 10.82
N SER A 203 -25.93 -10.32 11.72
CA SER A 203 -26.06 -9.96 13.14
C SER A 203 -24.72 -9.84 13.84
N GLU A 204 -23.82 -10.77 13.56
CA GLU A 204 -22.46 -10.73 14.10
C GLU A 204 -21.63 -9.60 13.49
N PHE A 205 -21.87 -9.31 12.22
CA PHE A 205 -21.22 -8.19 11.54
C PHE A 205 -21.65 -6.85 12.11
N ASP A 206 -22.95 -6.66 12.35
CA ASP A 206 -23.50 -5.48 13.01
C ASP A 206 -22.94 -5.31 14.43
N ARG A 207 -22.78 -6.40 15.17
CA ARG A 207 -22.13 -6.38 16.50
C ARG A 207 -20.71 -5.86 16.44
N LEU A 208 -19.92 -6.29 15.46
CA LEU A 208 -18.54 -5.80 15.27
C LEU A 208 -18.53 -4.33 14.89
N ILE A 209 -19.43 -3.87 14.00
CA ILE A 209 -19.57 -2.46 13.64
C ILE A 209 -19.88 -1.62 14.88
N TYR A 210 -20.81 -2.09 15.72
CA TYR A 210 -21.18 -1.41 16.96
C TYR A 210 -19.98 -1.26 17.91
N ILE A 211 -19.19 -2.32 18.06
CA ILE A 211 -17.95 -2.25 18.86
C ILE A 211 -16.96 -1.25 18.26
N ALA A 212 -16.75 -1.30 16.95
CA ALA A 212 -15.81 -0.39 16.27
C ALA A 212 -16.24 1.07 16.38
N SER A 213 -17.57 1.34 16.37
CA SER A 213 -18.15 2.69 16.51
C SER A 213 -17.82 3.35 17.85
N ALA A 214 -17.55 2.55 18.90
CA ALA A 214 -17.11 3.07 20.19
C ALA A 214 -15.71 3.70 20.14
N TYR A 215 -14.91 3.38 19.11
CA TYR A 215 -13.53 3.84 18.95
C TYR A 215 -13.34 4.86 17.83
N GLY A 216 -14.31 5.03 16.95
CA GLY A 216 -14.25 5.95 15.83
C GLY A 216 -15.32 5.63 14.78
N THR A 217 -15.23 6.24 13.60
CA THR A 217 -16.12 5.92 12.48
C THR A 217 -15.67 4.62 11.83
N PRO A 218 -16.48 3.55 11.86
CA PRO A 218 -16.11 2.28 11.23
C PRO A 218 -15.97 2.43 9.71
N ALA A 219 -14.87 1.94 9.17
CA ALA A 219 -14.67 1.72 7.74
C ALA A 219 -14.46 0.21 7.51
N ILE A 220 -15.06 -0.33 6.46
CA ILE A 220 -15.05 -1.74 6.14
C ILE A 220 -14.06 -1.96 5.02
N TYR A 221 -13.08 -2.82 5.23
CA TYR A 221 -12.07 -3.19 4.24
C TYR A 221 -12.23 -4.66 3.88
N CYS A 222 -12.47 -4.95 2.62
CA CYS A 222 -12.66 -6.32 2.15
C CYS A 222 -12.34 -6.43 0.66
N THR A 223 -12.25 -7.65 0.15
CA THR A 223 -12.17 -7.91 -1.28
C THR A 223 -13.53 -7.72 -1.94
N TYR A 224 -13.54 -7.55 -3.26
CA TYR A 224 -14.77 -7.46 -4.04
C TYR A 224 -15.69 -8.67 -3.80
N GLU A 225 -15.13 -9.88 -3.75
CA GLU A 225 -15.89 -11.12 -3.52
C GLU A 225 -16.58 -11.14 -2.16
N PHE A 226 -15.95 -10.58 -1.13
CA PHE A 226 -16.60 -10.46 0.17
C PHE A 226 -17.70 -9.41 0.14
N ALA A 227 -17.47 -8.28 -0.52
CA ALA A 227 -18.46 -7.20 -0.65
C ALA A 227 -19.74 -7.69 -1.36
N VAL A 228 -19.62 -8.57 -2.34
CA VAL A 228 -20.78 -9.22 -2.99
C VAL A 228 -21.59 -10.09 -2.02
N LYS A 229 -20.93 -10.77 -1.07
CA LYS A 229 -21.64 -11.58 -0.05
C LYS A 229 -22.43 -10.73 0.95
N MET A 230 -22.09 -9.45 1.09
CA MET A 230 -22.83 -8.52 1.96
C MET A 230 -24.12 -8.00 1.34
N ILE A 231 -24.39 -8.30 0.06
CA ILE A 231 -25.62 -7.90 -0.62
C ILE A 231 -26.80 -8.69 -0.03
N PRO A 232 -27.87 -8.01 0.45
CA PRO A 232 -29.05 -8.72 0.94
C PRO A 232 -29.66 -9.62 -0.12
N GLN A 233 -30.02 -10.83 0.22
CA GLN A 233 -30.61 -11.77 -0.75
C GLN A 233 -32.12 -11.53 -1.00
N GLU A 234 -32.75 -10.78 -0.12
CA GLU A 234 -34.20 -10.57 -0.12
C GLU A 234 -34.54 -9.30 -0.91
N ALA A 235 -35.29 -9.46 -2.00
CA ALA A 235 -35.61 -8.37 -2.94
C ALA A 235 -36.32 -7.18 -2.29
N TRP A 236 -37.10 -7.38 -1.20
CA TRP A 236 -37.81 -6.32 -0.50
C TRP A 236 -36.90 -5.35 0.28
N ARG A 237 -35.65 -5.75 0.52
CA ARG A 237 -34.65 -4.92 1.21
C ARG A 237 -33.94 -3.92 0.28
N TYR A 238 -34.18 -4.00 -1.02
CA TYR A 238 -33.55 -3.10 -1.99
C TYR A 238 -34.37 -1.83 -2.20
N THR A 239 -33.70 -0.68 -2.07
CA THR A 239 -34.20 0.58 -2.58
C THR A 239 -33.84 0.71 -4.06
N GLU A 240 -34.50 1.62 -4.80
CA GLU A 240 -34.17 1.86 -6.21
C GLU A 240 -32.73 2.33 -6.39
N GLY A 241 -32.21 3.16 -5.48
CA GLY A 241 -30.81 3.58 -5.49
C GLY A 241 -29.84 2.41 -5.30
N MET A 242 -30.16 1.45 -4.44
CA MET A 242 -29.33 0.25 -4.26
C MET A 242 -29.33 -0.62 -5.51
N LYS A 243 -30.46 -0.75 -6.19
CA LYS A 243 -30.55 -1.52 -7.45
C LYS A 243 -29.68 -0.87 -8.53
N GLN A 244 -29.73 0.45 -8.67
CA GLN A 244 -28.90 1.18 -9.61
C GLN A 244 -27.41 1.01 -9.29
N GLU A 245 -27.02 1.16 -8.03
CA GLU A 245 -25.63 1.00 -7.60
C GLU A 245 -25.10 -0.43 -7.83
N LEU A 246 -25.94 -1.45 -7.56
CA LEU A 246 -25.60 -2.84 -7.84
C LEU A 246 -25.44 -3.10 -9.33
N TRP A 247 -26.26 -2.48 -10.15
CA TRP A 247 -26.15 -2.60 -11.60
C TRP A 247 -24.88 -1.93 -12.15
N GLU A 248 -24.53 -0.76 -11.62
CA GLU A 248 -23.36 0.00 -12.08
C GLU A 248 -22.04 -0.57 -11.56
N LYS A 249 -21.99 -1.01 -10.29
CA LYS A 249 -20.74 -1.37 -9.60
C LYS A 249 -20.65 -2.85 -9.22
N GLY A 250 -21.73 -3.62 -9.36
CA GLY A 250 -21.80 -5.02 -8.92
C GLY A 250 -21.74 -5.22 -7.40
N ARG A 251 -21.70 -4.15 -6.61
CA ARG A 251 -21.62 -4.15 -5.15
C ARG A 251 -22.24 -2.90 -4.55
N LEU A 252 -22.44 -2.91 -3.24
CA LEU A 252 -22.78 -1.70 -2.50
C LEU A 252 -21.51 -0.95 -2.06
N ALA A 253 -21.52 0.38 -2.16
CA ALA A 253 -20.42 1.23 -1.66
C ALA A 253 -20.48 1.41 -0.14
N ASN A 254 -21.69 1.29 0.45
CA ASN A 254 -21.92 1.49 1.86
C ASN A 254 -22.74 0.34 2.45
N TYR A 255 -22.39 -0.09 3.64
CA TYR A 255 -23.17 -1.01 4.45
C TYR A 255 -23.73 -0.26 5.65
N LYS A 256 -25.05 -0.09 5.71
CA LYS A 256 -25.75 0.61 6.81
C LYS A 256 -25.11 1.96 7.17
N GLY A 257 -24.67 2.73 6.17
CA GLY A 257 -24.03 4.04 6.35
C GLY A 257 -22.51 4.02 6.55
N HIS A 258 -21.89 2.84 6.61
CA HIS A 258 -20.43 2.69 6.72
C HIS A 258 -19.80 2.40 5.37
N ILE A 259 -18.72 3.10 5.05
CA ILE A 259 -18.04 2.99 3.75
C ILE A 259 -17.37 1.62 3.61
N ILE A 260 -17.56 0.98 2.45
CA ILE A 260 -16.87 -0.23 2.05
C ILE A 260 -15.73 0.15 1.11
N THR A 261 -14.51 -0.05 1.57
CA THR A 261 -13.29 0.11 0.76
C THR A 261 -12.85 -1.25 0.25
N ILE A 262 -12.77 -1.38 -1.07
CA ILE A 262 -12.28 -2.59 -1.69
C ILE A 262 -10.76 -2.58 -1.68
N LEU A 263 -10.18 -3.69 -1.25
CA LEU A 263 -8.76 -3.95 -1.37
C LEU A 263 -8.51 -4.61 -2.72
N ASP A 264 -7.54 -4.09 -3.45
CA ASP A 264 -7.16 -4.62 -4.76
C ASP A 264 -6.65 -6.06 -4.59
N GLN A 265 -7.17 -6.95 -5.43
CA GLN A 265 -6.84 -8.36 -5.41
C GLN A 265 -5.80 -8.68 -6.48
N GLY A 266 -4.71 -9.32 -6.07
CA GLY A 266 -3.74 -9.93 -6.96
C GLY A 266 -3.82 -11.45 -6.92
N PHE A 267 -3.15 -12.11 -7.87
CA PHE A 267 -2.94 -13.55 -7.87
C PHE A 267 -1.45 -13.84 -7.71
N GLU A 268 -1.11 -14.87 -6.92
CA GLU A 268 0.28 -15.29 -6.69
C GLU A 268 0.81 -16.17 -7.81
N ASP A 269 -0.07 -16.68 -8.66
CA ASP A 269 0.23 -17.61 -9.71
C ASP A 269 -0.45 -17.22 -11.04
N GLU A 270 0.12 -17.68 -12.15
CA GLU A 270 -0.43 -17.47 -13.49
C GLU A 270 -1.73 -18.24 -13.73
N THR A 271 -2.06 -19.22 -12.90
CA THR A 271 -3.30 -20.03 -13.01
C THR A 271 -4.50 -19.35 -12.37
N ASN A 272 -4.29 -18.23 -11.67
CA ASN A 272 -5.30 -17.48 -10.92
C ASN A 272 -6.01 -18.29 -9.82
N GLU A 273 -5.34 -19.31 -9.29
CA GLU A 273 -5.87 -20.14 -8.21
C GLU A 273 -5.54 -19.57 -6.83
N ARG A 274 -4.35 -18.99 -6.68
CA ARG A 274 -3.89 -18.43 -5.39
C ARG A 274 -4.06 -16.93 -5.36
N LYS A 275 -4.91 -16.48 -4.44
CA LYS A 275 -5.21 -15.08 -4.22
C LYS A 275 -4.30 -14.48 -3.15
N VAL A 276 -3.76 -13.29 -3.40
CA VAL A 276 -2.93 -12.54 -2.44
C VAL A 276 -3.73 -12.24 -1.17
N ILE A 277 -4.98 -11.76 -1.33
CA ILE A 277 -5.88 -11.48 -0.22
C ILE A 277 -6.96 -12.57 -0.16
N ASP A 278 -7.08 -13.21 0.99
CA ASP A 278 -8.10 -14.24 1.20
C ASP A 278 -9.52 -13.62 1.19
N PRO A 279 -10.39 -13.99 0.23
CA PRO A 279 -11.71 -13.39 0.09
C PRO A 279 -12.71 -13.82 1.19
N GLY A 280 -12.28 -14.65 2.11
CA GLY A 280 -13.05 -15.03 3.30
C GLY A 280 -12.95 -14.03 4.44
N TYR A 281 -12.07 -13.04 4.35
CA TYR A 281 -11.83 -12.08 5.42
C TYR A 281 -12.33 -10.68 5.10
N CYS A 282 -12.75 -9.99 6.16
CA CYS A 282 -13.12 -8.59 6.15
C CYS A 282 -12.63 -7.94 7.44
N TRP A 283 -12.18 -6.71 7.34
CA TRP A 283 -11.67 -5.93 8.47
C TRP A 283 -12.54 -4.70 8.69
N ILE A 284 -13.00 -4.51 9.92
CA ILE A 284 -13.73 -3.33 10.35
C ILE A 284 -12.76 -2.48 11.18
N ILE A 285 -12.30 -1.37 10.62
CA ILE A 285 -11.29 -0.52 11.23
C ILE A 285 -11.90 0.85 11.53
N PRO A 286 -11.90 1.32 12.80
CA PRO A 286 -12.37 2.65 13.11
C PRO A 286 -11.44 3.70 12.53
N SER A 287 -11.92 4.51 11.60
CA SER A 287 -11.19 5.66 11.05
C SER A 287 -11.29 6.85 12.02
N GLY A 288 -10.26 7.71 12.02
CA GLY A 288 -10.19 8.87 12.92
C GLY A 288 -9.70 8.55 14.34
N ALA A 289 -9.31 7.31 14.63
CA ALA A 289 -8.60 6.99 15.86
C ALA A 289 -7.24 7.68 15.90
N ASN A 290 -6.86 8.21 17.06
CA ASN A 290 -5.55 8.87 17.27
C ASN A 290 -4.33 7.96 17.05
N SER A 291 -4.57 6.66 16.86
CA SER A 291 -3.52 5.67 16.56
C SER A 291 -4.05 4.73 15.50
N LYS A 292 -3.47 4.79 14.33
CA LYS A 292 -3.79 3.87 13.23
C LYS A 292 -3.31 2.46 13.59
N PRO A 293 -4.10 1.41 13.32
CA PRO A 293 -3.77 0.04 13.78
C PRO A 293 -2.58 -0.58 13.06
N VAL A 294 -2.38 -0.26 11.78
CA VAL A 294 -1.28 -0.78 10.98
C VAL A 294 -0.12 0.21 10.99
N LYS A 295 1.11 -0.28 11.14
CA LYS A 295 2.33 0.52 11.09
C LYS A 295 3.23 -0.06 10.00
N ILE A 296 3.62 0.79 9.06
CA ILE A 296 4.50 0.44 7.95
C ILE A 296 5.77 1.29 8.09
N ALA A 297 6.91 0.63 8.11
CA ALA A 297 8.22 1.27 8.18
C ALA A 297 9.00 0.97 6.91
N PHE A 298 9.47 2.00 6.25
CA PHE A 298 10.51 1.90 5.22
C PHE A 298 11.84 2.29 5.86
N GLU A 299 12.85 1.45 5.75
CA GLU A 299 14.18 1.69 6.30
C GLU A 299 15.22 1.61 5.19
N GLY A 300 16.12 2.58 5.17
CA GLY A 300 17.23 2.64 4.23
C GLY A 300 16.85 3.21 2.88
N ASN A 301 17.72 2.97 1.93
CA ASN A 301 17.61 3.42 0.55
C ASN A 301 17.70 2.21 -0.39
N THR A 302 17.11 2.34 -1.55
CA THR A 302 17.24 1.35 -2.63
C THR A 302 18.69 1.32 -3.13
N LEU A 303 19.20 0.14 -3.45
CA LEU A 303 20.51 -0.05 -4.04
C LEU A 303 20.36 -0.92 -5.28
N VAL A 304 20.81 -0.40 -6.43
CA VAL A 304 20.87 -1.12 -7.71
C VAL A 304 22.29 -1.52 -7.99
N GLN A 305 22.53 -2.80 -8.25
CA GLN A 305 23.85 -3.31 -8.56
C GLN A 305 23.80 -4.18 -9.81
N GLU A 306 24.83 -4.08 -10.61
CA GLU A 306 25.04 -4.95 -11.78
C GLU A 306 26.08 -6.03 -11.42
N LEU A 307 25.76 -7.28 -11.71
CA LEU A 307 26.68 -8.40 -11.60
C LEU A 307 27.03 -8.86 -13.01
N ASP A 308 28.30 -8.70 -13.40
CA ASP A 308 28.81 -9.24 -14.67
C ASP A 308 28.94 -10.76 -14.58
N ASN A 309 28.16 -11.50 -15.35
CA ASN A 309 28.28 -12.95 -15.45
C ASN A 309 29.44 -13.28 -16.42
N ARG A 310 30.48 -13.98 -15.94
CA ARG A 310 31.73 -14.19 -16.66
C ARG A 310 31.63 -15.20 -17.81
N GLY A 311 30.48 -15.88 -17.99
CA GLY A 311 30.37 -17.02 -18.92
C GLY A 311 29.68 -16.70 -20.26
N ASP A 312 28.70 -15.83 -20.29
CA ASP A 312 27.80 -15.63 -21.43
C ASP A 312 27.50 -14.18 -21.80
N TRP A 313 28.21 -13.22 -21.22
CA TRP A 313 27.99 -11.77 -21.41
C TRP A 313 26.60 -11.29 -20.98
N SER A 314 25.84 -12.12 -20.28
CA SER A 314 24.60 -11.67 -19.67
C SER A 314 24.87 -10.78 -18.47
N LYS A 315 23.94 -9.89 -18.18
CA LYS A 315 24.00 -8.96 -17.06
C LYS A 315 22.84 -9.21 -16.12
N GLU A 316 23.14 -9.32 -14.84
CA GLU A 316 22.19 -9.43 -13.76
C GLU A 316 22.10 -8.08 -13.04
N PHE A 317 20.88 -7.63 -12.81
CA PHE A 317 20.58 -6.33 -12.17
C PHE A 317 19.80 -6.54 -10.87
#